data_d193855b729f040bbe8ed0dce4cc8f28
#
_entry.id   d193855b729f040bbe8ed0dce4cc8f28
#
_cell.length_a   1.000
_cell.length_b   1.000
_cell.length_c   1.000
_cell.angle_alpha   90.00
_cell.angle_beta   90.00
_cell.angle_gamma   90.00
#
_symmetry.space_group_name_H-M   'P 1'
#
loop_
_entity.id
_entity.type
_entity.pdbx_description
1 polymer ?
#
loop_
_entity_poly.entity_id
_entity_poly.type
_entity_poly.pdbx_seq_one_letter_code
_entity_poly.pdbx_strand_id
1 'polypeptide(L)'
;MIGKGKAIAHGGNALESFLQDTFASLIPLVINIAIWHTIGSICLNVMTISLPYAISYLLSAPLGALTSVPGIIIVVLVANVLWTFGIHGTMVVYIAIMAPLMEYIANNAEHVSKGEALVFVPVALFGIMNCCGGTGNTLALCVMGLFSKSEQIKAVSKAAVVPGIFNINEPATFGYPIMYNPTLAIPFVINPLITMIICYFGYMVGFFKPAFTMITATLPVGVSPYLCTLSWTNILIPVIAFIVAWVVYRPFFKVYERDLIAKEQEAKEVA
;
A
#
# COMPACT_ATOMS: atom_id res chain seq x y z
N MET A 1 -26.44 4.05 48.32
CA MET A 1 -26.07 5.29 47.63
C MET A 1 -24.56 5.45 47.51
N ILE A 2 -23.85 4.49 46.91
CA ILE A 2 -22.39 4.58 46.67
C ILE A 2 -22.13 3.96 45.29
N GLY A 3 -22.40 4.68 44.22
CA GLY A 3 -22.17 4.16 42.88
C GLY A 3 -22.01 5.20 41.78
N LYS A 4 -22.42 6.47 42.08
CA LYS A 4 -22.39 7.54 41.06
C LYS A 4 -21.10 8.39 41.04
N GLY A 5 -20.30 8.38 42.13
CA GLY A 5 -19.10 9.22 42.21
C GLY A 5 -17.89 8.72 41.43
N LYS A 6 -17.74 7.40 41.25
CA LYS A 6 -16.57 6.83 40.55
C LYS A 6 -16.66 6.96 39.01
N ALA A 7 -17.85 6.93 38.43
CA ALA A 7 -18.02 7.06 36.96
C ALA A 7 -17.74 8.50 36.49
N ILE A 8 -18.08 9.51 37.30
CA ILE A 8 -17.84 10.92 36.96
C ILE A 8 -16.35 11.27 37.08
N ALA A 9 -15.66 10.71 38.06
CA ALA A 9 -14.21 10.93 38.21
C ALA A 9 -13.38 10.31 37.06
N HIS A 10 -13.79 9.15 36.53
CA HIS A 10 -13.11 8.55 35.37
C HIS A 10 -13.35 9.30 34.04
N GLY A 11 -14.54 9.85 33.86
CA GLY A 11 -14.85 10.66 32.67
C GLY A 11 -14.14 12.03 32.71
N GLY A 12 -13.99 12.64 33.87
CA GLY A 12 -13.26 13.90 34.04
C GLY A 12 -11.78 13.76 33.70
N ASN A 13 -11.12 12.73 34.20
CA ASN A 13 -9.69 12.48 33.95
C ASN A 13 -9.42 12.16 32.46
N ALA A 14 -10.30 11.44 31.77
CA ALA A 14 -10.15 11.14 30.36
C ALA A 14 -10.34 12.38 29.45
N LEU A 15 -11.28 13.26 29.78
CA LEU A 15 -11.47 14.52 29.07
C LEU A 15 -10.30 15.48 29.30
N GLU A 16 -9.80 15.55 30.53
CA GLU A 16 -8.68 16.42 30.91
C GLU A 16 -7.38 15.97 30.22
N SER A 17 -7.09 14.67 30.18
CA SER A 17 -5.94 14.14 29.45
C SER A 17 -6.07 14.38 27.95
N PHE A 18 -7.25 14.17 27.37
CA PHE A 18 -7.51 14.46 25.95
C PHE A 18 -7.27 15.94 25.61
N LEU A 19 -7.74 16.85 26.48
CA LEU A 19 -7.51 18.30 26.29
C LEU A 19 -6.03 18.64 26.41
N GLN A 20 -5.32 18.11 27.41
CA GLN A 20 -3.89 18.30 27.56
C GLN A 20 -3.09 17.82 26.35
N ASP A 21 -3.38 16.62 25.85
CA ASP A 21 -2.73 16.06 24.67
C ASP A 21 -3.03 16.88 23.41
N THR A 22 -4.26 17.37 23.28
CA THR A 22 -4.66 18.25 22.17
C THR A 22 -3.88 19.56 22.21
N PHE A 23 -3.81 20.23 23.36
CA PHE A 23 -3.04 21.48 23.50
C PHE A 23 -1.54 21.25 23.34
N ALA A 24 -1.00 20.14 23.87
CA ALA A 24 0.41 19.80 23.69
C ALA A 24 0.79 19.58 22.22
N SER A 25 -0.15 19.06 21.40
CA SER A 25 0.08 18.87 19.98
C SER A 25 0.05 20.15 19.15
N LEU A 26 -0.54 21.24 19.64
CA LEU A 26 -0.62 22.52 18.92
C LEU A 26 0.75 23.17 18.71
N ILE A 27 1.66 23.07 19.68
CA ILE A 27 3.00 23.66 19.60
C ILE A 27 3.80 22.99 18.46
N PRO A 28 3.94 21.64 18.41
CA PRO A 28 4.56 20.96 17.29
C PRO A 28 3.89 21.27 15.94
N LEU A 29 2.55 21.37 15.92
CA LEU A 29 1.79 21.69 14.70
C LEU A 29 2.16 23.09 14.18
N VAL A 30 2.15 24.11 15.04
CA VAL A 30 2.52 25.49 14.66
C VAL A 30 3.95 25.55 14.17
N ILE A 31 4.87 24.86 14.85
CA ILE A 31 6.28 24.81 14.45
C ILE A 31 6.41 24.15 13.08
N ASN A 32 5.73 23.01 12.83
CA ASN A 32 5.74 22.36 11.52
C ASN A 32 5.21 23.28 10.41
N ILE A 33 4.07 23.93 10.63
CA ILE A 33 3.50 24.89 9.67
C ILE A 33 4.49 26.01 9.39
N ALA A 34 5.10 26.60 10.41
CA ALA A 34 6.07 27.67 10.26
C ALA A 34 7.31 27.21 9.46
N ILE A 35 7.85 26.03 9.76
CA ILE A 35 9.00 25.46 9.05
C ILE A 35 8.66 25.28 7.56
N TRP A 36 7.57 24.55 7.26
CA TRP A 36 7.21 24.26 5.88
C TRP A 36 6.81 25.49 5.09
N HIS A 37 6.12 26.45 5.72
CA HIS A 37 5.82 27.75 5.11
C HIS A 37 7.09 28.53 4.79
N THR A 38 8.05 28.56 5.72
CA THR A 38 9.34 29.25 5.52
C THR A 38 10.12 28.61 4.36
N ILE A 39 10.24 27.28 4.34
CA ILE A 39 10.91 26.56 3.25
C ILE A 39 10.21 26.85 1.91
N GLY A 40 8.87 26.79 1.88
CA GLY A 40 8.09 27.09 0.69
C GLY A 40 8.28 28.52 0.20
N SER A 41 8.35 29.49 1.12
CA SER A 41 8.61 30.89 0.80
C SER A 41 10.04 31.12 0.25
N ILE A 42 11.03 30.42 0.81
CA ILE A 42 12.41 30.46 0.30
C ILE A 42 12.44 29.87 -1.13
N CYS A 43 11.81 28.72 -1.37
CA CYS A 43 11.74 28.14 -2.71
C CYS A 43 11.11 29.11 -3.72
N LEU A 44 9.99 29.74 -3.39
CA LEU A 44 9.35 30.74 -4.27
C LEU A 44 10.19 31.94 -4.53
N ASN A 45 10.84 32.54 -3.51
CA ASN A 45 11.58 33.79 -3.63
C ASN A 45 12.98 33.60 -4.21
N VAL A 46 13.64 32.47 -3.97
CA VAL A 46 15.02 32.22 -4.42
C VAL A 46 15.04 31.42 -5.72
N MET A 47 14.19 30.36 -5.82
CA MET A 47 14.18 29.45 -6.95
C MET A 47 13.07 29.77 -7.96
N THR A 48 12.15 30.70 -7.65
CA THR A 48 10.96 31.03 -8.47
C THR A 48 10.03 29.85 -8.78
N ILE A 49 10.13 28.77 -8.00
CA ILE A 49 9.33 27.56 -8.14
C ILE A 49 8.66 27.22 -6.82
N SER A 50 7.49 26.58 -6.88
CA SER A 50 6.81 26.13 -5.66
C SER A 50 7.56 24.97 -5.00
N LEU A 51 7.46 24.84 -3.67
CA LEU A 51 8.10 23.74 -2.93
C LEU A 51 7.71 22.35 -3.45
N PRO A 52 6.43 22.02 -3.74
CA PRO A 52 6.09 20.76 -4.36
C PRO A 52 6.79 20.53 -5.71
N TYR A 53 6.91 21.58 -6.53
CA TYR A 53 7.61 21.49 -7.80
C TYR A 53 9.12 21.31 -7.61
N ALA A 54 9.73 22.00 -6.64
CA ALA A 54 11.14 21.83 -6.30
C ALA A 54 11.45 20.38 -5.86
N ILE A 55 10.59 19.80 -5.02
CA ILE A 55 10.70 18.41 -4.61
C ILE A 55 10.56 17.47 -5.82
N SER A 56 9.55 17.69 -6.66
CA SER A 56 9.34 16.91 -7.87
C SER A 56 10.53 17.01 -8.83
N TYR A 57 11.08 18.21 -9.02
CA TYR A 57 12.24 18.45 -9.87
C TYR A 57 13.50 17.76 -9.32
N LEU A 58 13.74 17.84 -8.02
CA LEU A 58 14.87 17.16 -7.37
C LEU A 58 14.75 15.62 -7.51
N LEU A 59 13.53 15.11 -7.44
CA LEU A 59 13.24 13.68 -7.63
C LEU A 59 13.23 13.30 -9.12
N SER A 60 13.03 14.24 -10.06
CA SER A 60 12.91 13.96 -11.49
C SER A 60 14.25 13.62 -12.16
N ALA A 61 15.37 14.08 -11.62
CA ALA A 61 16.70 13.72 -12.14
C ALA A 61 16.97 12.21 -12.12
N PRO A 62 16.56 11.44 -11.10
CA PRO A 62 16.56 9.98 -11.14
C PRO A 62 15.35 9.34 -11.87
N LEU A 63 14.31 10.11 -12.26
CA LEU A 63 13.06 9.55 -12.81
C LEU A 63 13.28 8.80 -14.13
N GLY A 64 14.21 9.22 -14.99
CA GLY A 64 14.56 8.44 -16.19
C GLY A 64 15.09 7.05 -15.86
N ALA A 65 15.85 6.92 -14.78
CA ALA A 65 16.28 5.62 -14.26
C ALA A 65 15.14 4.87 -13.57
N LEU A 66 14.26 5.59 -12.85
CA LEU A 66 13.13 5.00 -12.12
C LEU A 66 12.03 4.46 -13.06
N THR A 67 11.91 4.97 -14.29
CA THR A 67 10.97 4.45 -15.30
C THR A 67 11.50 3.24 -16.06
N SER A 68 12.74 2.84 -15.85
CA SER A 68 13.28 1.56 -16.33
C SER A 68 12.74 0.38 -15.53
N VAL A 69 12.82 -0.85 -16.06
CA VAL A 69 12.39 -2.06 -15.32
C VAL A 69 13.13 -2.23 -13.99
N PRO A 70 14.46 -2.13 -13.92
CA PRO A 70 15.16 -2.15 -12.64
C PRO A 70 14.78 -1.01 -11.72
N GLY A 71 14.56 0.19 -12.25
CA GLY A 71 14.17 1.37 -11.47
C GLY A 71 12.82 1.19 -10.80
N ILE A 72 11.79 0.72 -11.53
CA ILE A 72 10.46 0.50 -10.94
C ILE A 72 10.47 -0.64 -9.92
N ILE A 73 11.31 -1.66 -10.09
CA ILE A 73 11.52 -2.71 -9.09
C ILE A 73 12.08 -2.11 -7.80
N ILE A 74 13.08 -1.23 -7.88
CA ILE A 74 13.65 -0.55 -6.71
C ILE A 74 12.60 0.34 -6.03
N VAL A 75 11.80 1.08 -6.79
CA VAL A 75 10.73 1.93 -6.25
C VAL A 75 9.71 1.09 -5.47
N VAL A 76 9.26 -0.03 -6.03
CA VAL A 76 8.31 -0.94 -5.37
C VAL A 76 8.96 -1.61 -4.15
N LEU A 77 10.23 -2.02 -4.24
CA LEU A 77 10.97 -2.54 -3.10
C LEU A 77 11.02 -1.53 -1.95
N VAL A 78 11.42 -0.28 -2.23
CA VAL A 78 11.49 0.79 -1.23
C VAL A 78 10.11 1.06 -0.62
N ALA A 79 9.05 1.14 -1.44
CA ALA A 79 7.70 1.34 -0.96
C ALA A 79 7.26 0.25 0.03
N ASN A 80 7.48 -1.03 -0.32
CA ASN A 80 7.10 -2.14 0.54
C ASN A 80 7.96 -2.24 1.80
N VAL A 81 9.27 -1.95 1.70
CA VAL A 81 10.16 -1.89 2.88
C VAL A 81 9.74 -0.80 3.85
N LEU A 82 9.41 0.41 3.36
CA LEU A 82 8.90 1.50 4.21
C LEU A 82 7.65 1.08 4.98
N TRP A 83 6.74 0.34 4.35
CA TRP A 83 5.55 -0.21 5.03
C TRP A 83 5.91 -1.11 6.22
N THR A 84 7.00 -1.88 6.15
CA THR A 84 7.43 -2.74 7.27
C THR A 84 7.93 -1.93 8.48
N PHE A 85 8.26 -0.66 8.29
CA PHE A 85 8.63 0.29 9.34
C PHE A 85 7.47 1.21 9.76
N GLY A 86 6.23 0.92 9.33
CA GLY A 86 5.06 1.74 9.67
C GLY A 86 4.93 3.04 8.87
N ILE A 87 5.72 3.22 7.82
CA ILE A 87 5.65 4.36 6.92
C ILE A 87 4.82 3.95 5.70
N HIS A 88 3.81 4.75 5.32
CA HIS A 88 3.00 4.47 4.14
C HIS A 88 3.82 4.64 2.84
N GLY A 89 4.65 3.62 2.54
CA GLY A 89 5.66 3.69 1.50
C GLY A 89 5.11 3.99 0.11
N THR A 90 3.92 3.47 -0.23
CA THR A 90 3.26 3.78 -1.50
C THR A 90 3.04 5.28 -1.66
N MET A 91 2.57 5.99 -0.62
CA MET A 91 2.37 7.44 -0.67
C MET A 91 3.69 8.19 -0.81
N VAL A 92 4.75 7.70 -0.16
CA VAL A 92 6.09 8.34 -0.26
C VAL A 92 6.61 8.29 -1.69
N VAL A 93 6.56 7.13 -2.35
CA VAL A 93 7.09 6.99 -3.70
C VAL A 93 6.11 7.48 -4.79
N TYR A 94 4.82 7.62 -4.47
CA TYR A 94 3.78 8.03 -5.41
C TYR A 94 4.05 9.39 -6.04
N ILE A 95 4.59 10.32 -5.26
CA ILE A 95 4.95 11.67 -5.74
C ILE A 95 5.96 11.58 -6.90
N ALA A 96 6.96 10.70 -6.78
CA ALA A 96 7.98 10.51 -7.81
C ALA A 96 7.46 9.77 -9.06
N ILE A 97 6.50 8.86 -8.87
CA ILE A 97 5.97 8.01 -9.94
C ILE A 97 4.79 8.66 -10.69
N MET A 98 4.10 9.62 -10.08
CA MET A 98 2.86 10.19 -10.63
C MET A 98 3.07 10.86 -11.99
N ALA A 99 4.11 11.67 -12.15
CA ALA A 99 4.36 12.37 -13.40
C ALA A 99 4.61 11.40 -14.57
N PRO A 100 5.55 10.44 -14.52
CA PRO A 100 5.74 9.47 -15.58
C PRO A 100 4.53 8.53 -15.78
N LEU A 101 3.75 8.24 -14.74
CA LEU A 101 2.53 7.46 -14.86
C LEU A 101 1.46 8.23 -15.64
N MET A 102 1.27 9.51 -15.36
CA MET A 102 0.31 10.35 -16.09
C MET A 102 0.72 10.54 -17.54
N GLU A 103 1.99 10.76 -17.82
CA GLU A 103 2.52 10.83 -19.18
C GLU A 103 2.25 9.54 -19.96
N TYR A 104 2.56 8.39 -19.35
CA TYR A 104 2.27 7.07 -19.93
C TYR A 104 0.78 6.90 -20.30
N ILE A 105 -0.12 7.26 -19.39
CA ILE A 105 -1.56 7.15 -19.59
C ILE A 105 -2.02 8.12 -20.70
N ALA A 106 -1.55 9.37 -20.68
CA ALA A 106 -1.91 10.38 -21.67
C ALA A 106 -1.47 9.97 -23.08
N ASN A 107 -0.25 9.48 -23.23
CA ASN A 107 0.29 9.00 -24.50
C ASN A 107 -0.55 7.82 -25.04
N ASN A 108 -0.91 6.86 -24.20
CA ASN A 108 -1.75 5.75 -24.64
C ASN A 108 -3.20 6.17 -24.93
N ALA A 109 -3.75 7.13 -24.22
CA ALA A 109 -5.07 7.70 -24.56
C ALA A 109 -5.05 8.39 -25.93
N GLU A 110 -3.97 9.08 -26.28
CA GLU A 110 -3.75 9.65 -27.61
C GLU A 110 -3.65 8.56 -28.69
N HIS A 111 -2.88 7.49 -28.45
CA HIS A 111 -2.79 6.33 -29.34
C HIS A 111 -4.17 5.71 -29.60
N VAL A 112 -5.01 5.54 -28.55
CA VAL A 112 -6.39 5.06 -28.72
C VAL A 112 -7.19 5.97 -29.65
N SER A 113 -7.09 7.29 -29.46
CA SER A 113 -7.85 8.26 -30.27
C SER A 113 -7.46 8.25 -31.75
N LYS A 114 -6.20 7.88 -32.04
CA LYS A 114 -5.64 7.76 -33.39
C LYS A 114 -5.78 6.36 -33.98
N GLY A 115 -6.28 5.37 -33.23
CA GLY A 115 -6.33 3.96 -33.66
C GLY A 115 -4.95 3.30 -33.74
N GLU A 116 -3.96 3.83 -33.03
CA GLU A 116 -2.59 3.32 -32.98
C GLU A 116 -2.42 2.25 -31.89
N ALA A 117 -1.33 1.49 -31.98
CA ALA A 117 -1.02 0.47 -30.99
C ALA A 117 -0.60 1.08 -29.65
N LEU A 118 -1.11 0.52 -28.56
CA LEU A 118 -0.73 0.93 -27.20
C LEU A 118 0.75 0.54 -26.91
N VAL A 119 1.44 1.43 -26.20
CA VAL A 119 2.84 1.27 -25.85
C VAL A 119 2.98 0.91 -24.37
N PHE A 120 3.73 -0.14 -24.09
CA PHE A 120 4.09 -0.50 -22.71
C PHE A 120 5.29 0.32 -22.24
N VAL A 121 5.16 0.89 -21.05
CA VAL A 121 6.25 1.55 -20.33
C VAL A 121 6.36 0.92 -18.94
N PRO A 122 7.58 0.65 -18.42
CA PRO A 122 7.76 -0.08 -17.16
C PRO A 122 7.05 0.54 -15.95
N VAL A 123 6.76 1.84 -15.94
CA VAL A 123 5.99 2.50 -14.89
C VAL A 123 4.58 1.88 -14.70
N ALA A 124 4.02 1.25 -15.74
CA ALA A 124 2.75 0.52 -15.66
C ALA A 124 2.78 -0.62 -14.64
N LEU A 125 3.97 -1.16 -14.32
CA LEU A 125 4.15 -2.22 -13.34
C LEU A 125 3.92 -1.74 -11.89
N PHE A 126 3.97 -0.43 -11.63
CA PHE A 126 3.80 0.12 -10.29
C PHE A 126 2.49 -0.31 -9.63
N GLY A 127 1.39 -0.34 -10.39
CA GLY A 127 0.08 -0.74 -9.86
C GLY A 127 -0.02 -2.21 -9.45
N ILE A 128 0.93 -3.07 -9.86
CA ILE A 128 0.89 -4.51 -9.56
C ILE A 128 1.18 -4.79 -8.08
N MET A 129 1.92 -3.91 -7.39
CA MET A 129 2.24 -4.11 -5.97
C MET A 129 1.02 -4.07 -5.05
N ASN A 130 -0.09 -3.50 -5.50
CA ASN A 130 -1.31 -3.30 -4.72
C ASN A 130 -2.58 -3.77 -5.44
N CYS A 131 -2.47 -4.64 -6.45
CA CYS A 131 -3.60 -5.05 -7.27
C CYS A 131 -4.47 -6.15 -6.64
N CYS A 132 -4.03 -6.76 -5.53
CA CYS A 132 -4.73 -7.88 -4.89
C CYS A 132 -4.71 -7.76 -3.35
N GLY A 133 -5.61 -6.96 -2.81
CA GLY A 133 -5.71 -6.72 -1.38
C GLY A 133 -4.79 -5.60 -0.88
N GLY A 134 -4.52 -4.60 -1.73
CA GLY A 134 -3.67 -3.45 -1.42
C GLY A 134 -2.17 -3.77 -1.43
N THR A 135 -1.36 -2.85 -0.91
CA THR A 135 0.10 -3.01 -0.90
C THR A 135 0.51 -4.33 -0.26
N GLY A 136 1.46 -5.01 -0.88
CA GLY A 136 1.89 -6.34 -0.44
C GLY A 136 0.98 -7.47 -0.90
N ASN A 137 -0.04 -7.19 -1.73
CA ASN A 137 -1.02 -8.17 -2.24
C ASN A 137 -1.59 -9.07 -1.13
N THR A 138 -2.09 -8.47 -0.04
CA THR A 138 -2.40 -9.12 1.24
C THR A 138 -3.69 -9.96 1.23
N LEU A 139 -4.51 -9.90 0.17
CA LEU A 139 -5.78 -10.64 0.12
C LEU A 139 -5.59 -12.15 0.32
N ALA A 140 -4.53 -12.74 -0.24
CA ALA A 140 -4.22 -14.14 -0.05
C ALA A 140 -3.94 -14.49 1.42
N LEU A 141 -3.22 -13.61 2.14
CA LEU A 141 -2.98 -13.73 3.58
C LEU A 141 -4.30 -13.71 4.36
N CYS A 142 -5.20 -12.76 4.03
CA CYS A 142 -6.52 -12.67 4.65
C CYS A 142 -7.35 -13.95 4.41
N VAL A 143 -7.35 -14.48 3.19
CA VAL A 143 -8.10 -15.71 2.87
C VAL A 143 -7.50 -16.93 3.59
N MET A 144 -6.17 -17.07 3.64
CA MET A 144 -5.52 -18.12 4.44
C MET A 144 -5.95 -18.08 5.90
N GLY A 145 -6.00 -16.89 6.48
CA GLY A 145 -6.33 -16.73 7.89
C GLY A 145 -7.79 -17.04 8.24
N LEU A 146 -8.73 -17.00 7.28
CA LEU A 146 -10.11 -17.47 7.52
C LEU A 146 -10.15 -18.95 7.95
N PHE A 147 -9.19 -19.74 7.48
CA PHE A 147 -9.06 -21.17 7.78
C PHE A 147 -8.08 -21.48 8.90
N SER A 148 -7.55 -20.46 9.57
CA SER A 148 -6.61 -20.61 10.69
C SER A 148 -7.24 -21.31 11.88
N LYS A 149 -6.41 -21.98 12.67
CA LYS A 149 -6.79 -22.54 13.97
C LYS A 149 -6.68 -21.52 15.11
N SER A 150 -5.95 -20.42 14.91
CA SER A 150 -5.89 -19.30 15.86
C SER A 150 -7.15 -18.45 15.76
N GLU A 151 -7.80 -18.19 16.87
CA GLU A 151 -9.01 -17.36 16.92
C GLU A 151 -8.67 -15.89 16.62
N GLN A 152 -7.50 -15.42 17.03
CA GLN A 152 -7.02 -14.06 16.73
C GLN A 152 -6.82 -13.88 15.22
N ILE A 153 -6.10 -14.79 14.57
CA ILE A 153 -5.89 -14.75 13.11
C ILE A 153 -7.23 -14.76 12.38
N LYS A 154 -8.13 -15.63 12.78
CA LYS A 154 -9.45 -15.77 12.19
C LYS A 154 -10.28 -14.49 12.32
N ALA A 155 -10.23 -13.84 13.49
CA ALA A 155 -10.93 -12.57 13.75
C ALA A 155 -10.38 -11.45 12.84
N VAL A 156 -9.07 -11.31 12.75
CA VAL A 156 -8.39 -10.35 11.85
C VAL A 156 -8.78 -10.59 10.40
N SER A 157 -8.74 -11.86 9.95
CA SER A 157 -9.09 -12.22 8.59
C SER A 157 -10.52 -11.85 8.21
N LYS A 158 -11.48 -12.12 9.11
CA LYS A 158 -12.89 -11.75 8.90
C LYS A 158 -13.08 -10.25 8.74
N ALA A 159 -12.31 -9.45 9.48
CA ALA A 159 -12.36 -7.99 9.39
C ALA A 159 -11.65 -7.47 8.13
N ALA A 160 -10.59 -8.16 7.66
CA ALA A 160 -9.70 -7.67 6.61
C ALA A 160 -10.07 -8.16 5.20
N VAL A 161 -10.76 -9.31 5.06
CA VAL A 161 -11.03 -9.91 3.74
C VAL A 161 -11.92 -9.03 2.86
N VAL A 162 -12.97 -8.44 3.41
CA VAL A 162 -13.89 -7.58 2.64
C VAL A 162 -13.19 -6.30 2.19
N PRO A 163 -12.55 -5.51 3.07
CA PRO A 163 -11.70 -4.40 2.62
C PRO A 163 -10.64 -4.83 1.60
N GLY A 164 -10.00 -5.99 1.80
CA GLY A 164 -9.00 -6.53 0.88
C GLY A 164 -9.52 -6.78 -0.54
N ILE A 165 -10.79 -7.19 -0.70
CA ILE A 165 -11.43 -7.30 -2.03
C ILE A 165 -11.46 -5.94 -2.74
N PHE A 166 -11.50 -4.84 -2.01
CA PHE A 166 -11.46 -3.47 -2.54
C PHE A 166 -10.05 -2.86 -2.52
N ASN A 167 -9.01 -3.68 -2.39
CA ASN A 167 -7.61 -3.26 -2.35
C ASN A 167 -7.26 -2.34 -1.14
N ILE A 168 -7.98 -2.47 -0.03
CA ILE A 168 -7.71 -1.79 1.23
C ILE A 168 -7.02 -2.77 2.16
N ASN A 169 -5.73 -2.53 2.48
CA ASN A 169 -4.90 -3.47 3.25
C ASN A 169 -4.66 -3.07 4.70
N GLU A 170 -5.08 -1.91 5.14
CA GLU A 170 -4.84 -1.44 6.50
C GLU A 170 -5.35 -2.42 7.57
N PRO A 171 -6.56 -3.00 7.47
CA PRO A 171 -7.00 -4.00 8.44
C PRO A 171 -6.12 -5.25 8.48
N ALA A 172 -5.56 -5.65 7.34
CA ALA A 172 -4.61 -6.76 7.27
C ALA A 172 -3.24 -6.36 7.84
N THR A 173 -2.70 -5.21 7.44
CA THR A 173 -1.36 -4.76 7.80
C THR A 173 -1.22 -4.51 9.30
N PHE A 174 -2.25 -3.94 9.93
CA PHE A 174 -2.27 -3.69 11.37
C PHE A 174 -2.72 -4.93 12.16
N GLY A 175 -3.69 -5.68 11.66
CA GLY A 175 -4.23 -6.86 12.35
C GLY A 175 -3.27 -8.04 12.38
N TYR A 176 -2.50 -8.24 11.31
CA TYR A 176 -1.43 -9.26 11.23
C TYR A 176 -0.06 -8.76 11.65
N PRO A 177 0.10 -7.77 12.46
CA PRO A 177 1.27 -6.93 12.74
C PRO A 177 2.44 -7.17 11.76
N ILE A 178 2.22 -6.80 10.47
CA ILE A 178 3.24 -6.95 9.41
C ILE A 178 4.42 -6.02 9.71
N MET A 179 4.13 -4.87 10.30
CA MET A 179 5.14 -3.90 10.73
C MET A 179 5.97 -4.49 11.87
N TYR A 180 7.28 -4.31 11.76
CA TYR A 180 8.27 -4.80 12.73
C TYR A 180 8.23 -6.31 12.99
N ASN A 181 7.59 -7.07 12.10
CA ASN A 181 7.51 -8.53 12.16
C ASN A 181 8.21 -9.16 10.94
N PRO A 182 9.46 -9.59 11.06
CA PRO A 182 10.21 -10.15 9.94
C PRO A 182 9.50 -11.35 9.28
N THR A 183 8.78 -12.16 10.07
CA THR A 183 8.08 -13.35 9.55
C THR A 183 7.03 -12.99 8.49
N LEU A 184 6.28 -11.90 8.67
CA LEU A 184 5.27 -11.47 7.70
C LEU A 184 5.76 -10.34 6.78
N ALA A 185 6.74 -9.55 7.21
CA ALA A 185 7.34 -8.50 6.41
C ALA A 185 8.08 -9.04 5.18
N ILE A 186 8.81 -10.14 5.33
CA ILE A 186 9.55 -10.75 4.20
C ILE A 186 8.61 -11.11 3.04
N PRO A 187 7.56 -11.93 3.22
CA PRO A 187 6.64 -12.25 2.13
C PRO A 187 5.85 -11.03 1.63
N PHE A 188 5.54 -10.06 2.50
CA PHE A 188 4.91 -8.79 2.12
C PHE A 188 5.75 -8.00 1.10
N VAL A 189 7.07 -7.97 1.27
CA VAL A 189 7.99 -7.27 0.37
C VAL A 189 8.23 -8.07 -0.92
N ILE A 190 8.42 -9.39 -0.82
CA ILE A 190 8.89 -10.22 -1.93
C ILE A 190 7.78 -10.54 -2.95
N ASN A 191 6.55 -10.86 -2.50
CA ASN A 191 5.51 -11.32 -3.42
C ASN A 191 5.13 -10.31 -4.51
N PRO A 192 5.02 -8.99 -4.25
CA PRO A 192 4.74 -8.02 -5.29
C PRO A 192 5.85 -7.95 -6.34
N LEU A 193 7.10 -8.09 -5.94
CA LEU A 193 8.24 -8.09 -6.87
C LEU A 193 8.19 -9.30 -7.81
N ILE A 194 7.90 -10.49 -7.28
CA ILE A 194 7.74 -11.70 -8.09
C ILE A 194 6.56 -11.53 -9.06
N THR A 195 5.41 -11.05 -8.56
CA THR A 195 4.23 -10.79 -9.38
C THR A 195 4.54 -9.82 -10.51
N MET A 196 5.27 -8.74 -10.20
CA MET A 196 5.65 -7.72 -11.16
C MET A 196 6.54 -8.28 -12.27
N ILE A 197 7.50 -9.15 -11.93
CA ILE A 197 8.36 -9.81 -12.91
C ILE A 197 7.53 -10.71 -13.84
N ILE A 198 6.62 -11.50 -13.30
CA ILE A 198 5.74 -12.37 -14.10
C ILE A 198 4.88 -11.53 -15.04
N CYS A 199 4.26 -10.46 -14.53
CA CYS A 199 3.41 -9.58 -15.33
C CYS A 199 4.21 -8.81 -16.38
N TYR A 200 5.46 -8.42 -16.10
CA TYR A 200 6.37 -7.82 -17.07
C TYR A 200 6.52 -8.71 -18.32
N PHE A 201 6.79 -10.00 -18.14
CA PHE A 201 6.86 -10.92 -19.27
C PHE A 201 5.53 -11.04 -20.00
N GLY A 202 4.39 -11.00 -19.27
CA GLY A 202 3.07 -10.95 -19.88
C GLY A 202 2.83 -9.73 -20.77
N TYR A 203 3.34 -8.56 -20.40
CA TYR A 203 3.34 -7.35 -21.24
C TYR A 203 4.27 -7.51 -22.45
N MET A 204 5.46 -8.08 -22.26
CA MET A 204 6.45 -8.25 -23.34
C MET A 204 5.94 -9.16 -24.44
N VAL A 205 5.21 -10.21 -24.12
CA VAL A 205 4.60 -11.12 -25.13
C VAL A 205 3.24 -10.59 -25.65
N GLY A 206 2.79 -9.41 -25.21
CA GLY A 206 1.55 -8.79 -25.65
C GLY A 206 0.27 -9.43 -25.09
N PHE A 207 0.41 -10.31 -24.09
CA PHE A 207 -0.73 -10.96 -23.41
C PHE A 207 -1.53 -9.95 -22.58
N PHE A 208 -0.85 -9.12 -21.79
CA PHE A 208 -1.46 -7.98 -21.10
C PHE A 208 -1.42 -6.74 -21.97
N LYS A 209 -2.47 -5.94 -21.90
CA LYS A 209 -2.59 -4.70 -22.66
C LYS A 209 -2.19 -3.50 -21.79
N PRO A 210 -1.41 -2.54 -22.33
CA PRO A 210 -1.11 -1.30 -21.65
C PRO A 210 -2.38 -0.51 -21.33
N ALA A 211 -2.36 0.20 -20.17
CA ALA A 211 -3.47 1.05 -19.79
C ALA A 211 -3.46 2.35 -20.58
N PHE A 212 -4.65 2.86 -20.91
CA PHE A 212 -4.87 4.15 -21.58
C PHE A 212 -5.77 5.09 -20.76
N THR A 213 -6.23 4.63 -19.61
CA THR A 213 -6.95 5.47 -18.64
C THR A 213 -6.58 5.07 -17.24
N MET A 214 -6.83 5.94 -16.27
CA MET A 214 -6.61 5.68 -14.86
C MET A 214 -7.90 5.81 -14.09
N ILE A 215 -8.20 4.81 -13.25
CA ILE A 215 -9.33 4.81 -12.34
C ILE A 215 -8.81 5.05 -10.92
N THR A 216 -9.22 6.15 -10.31
CA THR A 216 -8.85 6.52 -8.95
C THR A 216 -9.85 6.01 -7.89
N ALA A 217 -10.96 5.44 -8.33
CA ALA A 217 -11.97 4.88 -7.44
C ALA A 217 -11.50 3.55 -6.82
N THR A 218 -11.89 3.33 -5.57
CA THR A 218 -11.72 2.05 -4.89
C THR A 218 -12.71 1.04 -5.44
N LEU A 219 -12.23 0.09 -6.24
CA LEU A 219 -13.03 -0.92 -6.93
C LEU A 219 -12.63 -2.33 -6.49
N PRO A 220 -13.52 -3.32 -6.65
CA PRO A 220 -13.17 -4.71 -6.41
C PRO A 220 -11.97 -5.17 -7.25
N VAL A 221 -11.21 -6.09 -6.68
CA VAL A 221 -10.06 -6.74 -7.34
C VAL A 221 -10.44 -7.22 -8.75
N GLY A 222 -9.64 -6.87 -9.75
CA GLY A 222 -9.87 -7.23 -11.16
C GLY A 222 -10.67 -6.22 -11.96
N VAL A 223 -11.48 -5.36 -11.33
CA VAL A 223 -12.31 -4.38 -12.05
C VAL A 223 -11.46 -3.24 -12.61
N SER A 224 -10.57 -2.65 -11.80
CA SER A 224 -9.68 -1.57 -12.26
C SER A 224 -8.77 -1.97 -13.43
N PRO A 225 -8.05 -3.10 -13.40
CA PRO A 225 -7.24 -3.53 -14.54
C PRO A 225 -8.04 -3.69 -15.84
N TYR A 226 -9.27 -4.19 -15.75
CA TYR A 226 -10.16 -4.28 -16.91
C TYR A 226 -10.55 -2.90 -17.44
N LEU A 227 -11.05 -2.02 -16.57
CA LEU A 227 -11.54 -0.69 -16.98
C LEU A 227 -10.41 0.20 -17.51
N CYS A 228 -9.18 0.06 -16.99
CA CYS A 228 -8.04 0.86 -17.44
C CYS A 228 -7.52 0.43 -18.82
N THR A 229 -7.87 -0.78 -19.29
CA THR A 229 -7.31 -1.38 -20.52
C THR A 229 -8.37 -1.87 -21.50
N LEU A 230 -9.62 -2.02 -21.05
CA LEU A 230 -10.72 -2.72 -21.72
C LEU A 230 -10.31 -4.11 -22.24
N SER A 231 -9.37 -4.76 -21.54
CA SER A 231 -8.87 -6.09 -21.88
C SER A 231 -9.18 -7.09 -20.77
N TRP A 232 -9.87 -8.16 -21.10
CA TRP A 232 -10.19 -9.23 -20.17
C TRP A 232 -8.94 -9.95 -19.65
N THR A 233 -7.84 -9.99 -20.43
CA THR A 233 -6.59 -10.62 -20.00
C THR A 233 -6.00 -9.93 -18.78
N ASN A 234 -6.19 -8.62 -18.63
CA ASN A 234 -5.69 -7.85 -17.50
C ASN A 234 -6.42 -8.17 -16.19
N ILE A 235 -7.61 -8.79 -16.22
CA ILE A 235 -8.28 -9.34 -15.03
C ILE A 235 -7.44 -10.46 -14.40
N LEU A 236 -6.59 -11.13 -15.17
CA LEU A 236 -5.73 -12.19 -14.68
C LEU A 236 -4.54 -11.68 -13.87
N ILE A 237 -4.19 -10.40 -13.96
CA ILE A 237 -3.10 -9.80 -13.17
C ILE A 237 -3.33 -10.00 -11.66
N PRO A 238 -4.46 -9.59 -11.07
CA PRO A 238 -4.69 -9.84 -9.65
C PRO A 238 -4.90 -11.33 -9.32
N VAL A 239 -5.32 -12.17 -10.26
CA VAL A 239 -5.38 -13.62 -10.07
C VAL A 239 -3.96 -14.19 -9.92
N ILE A 240 -3.03 -13.77 -10.78
CA ILE A 240 -1.60 -14.12 -10.68
C ILE A 240 -1.04 -13.59 -9.35
N ALA A 241 -1.34 -12.35 -9.00
CA ALA A 241 -0.92 -11.76 -7.73
C ALA A 241 -1.43 -12.57 -6.52
N PHE A 242 -2.68 -13.03 -6.55
CA PHE A 242 -3.25 -13.87 -5.51
C PHE A 242 -2.51 -15.21 -5.40
N ILE A 243 -2.26 -15.88 -6.52
CA ILE A 243 -1.56 -17.18 -6.54
C ILE A 243 -0.12 -17.02 -6.03
N VAL A 244 0.61 -16.01 -6.53
CA VAL A 244 1.98 -15.72 -6.08
C VAL A 244 1.98 -15.41 -4.58
N ALA A 245 1.10 -14.52 -4.13
CA ALA A 245 0.99 -14.17 -2.73
C ALA A 245 0.64 -15.40 -1.86
N TRP A 246 -0.27 -16.26 -2.32
CA TRP A 246 -0.61 -17.50 -1.62
C TRP A 246 0.61 -18.40 -1.44
N VAL A 247 1.38 -18.62 -2.50
CA VAL A 247 2.57 -19.47 -2.45
C VAL A 247 3.64 -18.86 -1.55
N VAL A 248 3.90 -17.55 -1.70
CA VAL A 248 4.96 -16.85 -0.98
C VAL A 248 4.62 -16.67 0.51
N TYR A 249 3.38 -16.29 0.84
CA TYR A 249 2.98 -16.13 2.25
C TYR A 249 2.88 -17.46 3.01
N ARG A 250 2.49 -18.55 2.34
CA ARG A 250 2.14 -19.81 3.00
C ARG A 250 3.19 -20.34 3.99
N PRO A 251 4.48 -20.44 3.68
CA PRO A 251 5.48 -20.93 4.63
C PRO A 251 5.61 -20.02 5.85
N PHE A 252 5.62 -18.71 5.65
CA PHE A 252 5.73 -17.72 6.72
C PHE A 252 4.47 -17.66 7.58
N PHE A 253 3.30 -17.74 6.95
CA PHE A 253 2.01 -17.80 7.63
C PHE A 253 1.93 -19.00 8.57
N LYS A 254 2.40 -20.20 8.15
CA LYS A 254 2.41 -21.38 9.01
C LYS A 254 3.28 -21.20 10.25
N VAL A 255 4.42 -20.53 10.13
CA VAL A 255 5.29 -20.22 11.28
C VAL A 255 4.57 -19.25 12.21
N TYR A 256 4.05 -18.15 11.67
CA TYR A 256 3.31 -17.15 12.45
C TYR A 256 2.08 -17.74 13.15
N GLU A 257 1.29 -18.56 12.45
CA GLU A 257 0.11 -19.23 12.98
C GLU A 257 0.47 -20.16 14.15
N ARG A 258 1.51 -20.98 13.98
CA ARG A 258 1.96 -21.91 15.02
C ARG A 258 2.36 -21.19 16.30
N ASP A 259 3.16 -20.12 16.14
CA ASP A 259 3.65 -19.34 17.27
C ASP A 259 2.51 -18.63 18.01
N LEU A 260 1.48 -18.20 17.28
CA LEU A 260 0.32 -17.56 17.90
C LEU A 260 -0.60 -18.56 18.60
N ILE A 261 -0.82 -19.75 18.03
CA ILE A 261 -1.58 -20.82 18.68
C ILE A 261 -0.92 -21.22 20.00
N ALA A 262 0.41 -21.35 20.03
CA ALA A 262 1.13 -21.67 21.27
C ALA A 262 0.86 -20.61 22.37
N LYS A 263 0.95 -19.32 22.02
CA LYS A 263 0.62 -18.23 22.95
C LYS A 263 -0.84 -18.23 23.41
N GLU A 264 -1.78 -18.55 22.54
CA GLU A 264 -3.20 -18.65 22.88
C GLU A 264 -3.47 -19.82 23.85
N GLN A 265 -2.71 -20.93 23.73
CA GLN A 265 -2.80 -22.07 24.63
C GLN A 265 -2.21 -21.74 26.02
N GLU A 266 -1.03 -21.17 26.07
CA GLU A 266 -0.41 -20.71 27.31
C GLU A 266 -1.31 -19.71 28.08
N ALA A 267 -1.93 -18.77 27.37
CA ALA A 267 -2.84 -17.82 27.99
C ALA A 267 -4.11 -18.47 28.57
N LYS A 268 -4.58 -19.59 28.00
CA LYS A 268 -5.72 -20.35 28.52
C LYS A 268 -5.37 -21.22 29.74
N GLU A 269 -4.11 -21.65 29.86
CA GLU A 269 -3.64 -22.43 31.00
C GLU A 269 -3.40 -21.58 32.25
N VAL A 270 -3.17 -20.26 32.06
CA VAL A 270 -2.91 -19.31 33.15
C VAL A 270 -4.21 -18.63 33.64
N ALA A 271 -5.29 -18.66 32.86
CA ALA A 271 -6.60 -18.04 33.17
C ALA A 271 -7.52 -18.99 33.90
#